data_2e64e22cee440acb88eb091bfa57451b
#
_entry.id   2e64e22cee440acb88eb091bfa57451b
#
_cell.length_a   1.000
_cell.length_b   1.000
_cell.length_c   1.000
_cell.angle_alpha   90.00
_cell.angle_beta   90.00
_cell.angle_gamma   90.00
#
_symmetry.space_group_name_H-M   'P 1'
#
loop_
_entity.id
_entity.type
_entity.pdbx_description
1 polymer ?
#
loop_
_entity_poly.entity_id
_entity_poly.type
_entity_poly.pdbx_seq_one_letter_code
_entity_poly.pdbx_strand_id
1 'polypeptide(L)'
;VPKTMSGNVSQLSRRILKTGPVRIVVAAMAAGLMFASPAHADFSDGYKFLESVKKKEGEKVEQALMANGQIVNAKDVTTGETALLIVTGRRDITWLSYLIDKGANVNASDDRGRTPLAVAVSLGWREGVALLLDKKAVADTSNDAGETPLIFAVHRKDTDMVKSLLEAGADPSRADNSGRSARDYAGQEARGSSLVSLLEEYAKKNTGKAKAVYGPSF
;
A
#
# COMPACT_ATOMS: atom_id res chain seq x y z
N VAL A 1 27.49 -44.40 -62.80
CA VAL A 1 26.18 -43.73 -62.87
C VAL A 1 25.35 -44.28 -61.68
N PRO A 2 25.12 -43.58 -60.57
CA PRO A 2 24.20 -44.06 -59.55
C PRO A 2 22.78 -43.55 -59.80
N LYS A 3 21.84 -44.45 -59.67
CA LYS A 3 20.38 -44.24 -59.74
C LYS A 3 19.86 -43.40 -58.58
N THR A 4 19.14 -42.37 -58.91
CA THR A 4 18.31 -41.57 -57.99
C THR A 4 17.17 -42.42 -57.45
N MET A 5 17.07 -42.53 -56.09
CA MET A 5 15.91 -43.03 -55.38
C MET A 5 15.02 -41.84 -55.07
N SER A 6 14.00 -41.66 -55.90
CA SER A 6 12.82 -40.83 -55.63
C SER A 6 11.88 -41.65 -54.77
N GLY A 7 12.00 -41.54 -53.46
CA GLY A 7 11.09 -42.17 -52.48
C GLY A 7 9.96 -41.23 -52.06
N ASN A 8 8.83 -41.57 -52.46
CA ASN A 8 7.49 -41.06 -52.34
C ASN A 8 7.10 -40.59 -50.93
N VAL A 9 7.26 -39.30 -50.66
CA VAL A 9 6.88 -38.64 -49.41
C VAL A 9 5.34 -38.45 -49.29
N SER A 10 4.60 -38.69 -50.40
CA SER A 10 3.16 -38.47 -50.46
C SER A 10 2.30 -39.57 -49.77
N GLN A 11 2.86 -40.73 -49.46
CA GLN A 11 2.08 -41.83 -48.86
C GLN A 11 2.07 -41.83 -47.31
N LEU A 12 3.03 -41.21 -46.65
CA LEU A 12 3.04 -41.16 -45.19
C LEU A 12 2.03 -40.14 -44.62
N SER A 13 1.74 -39.08 -45.34
CA SER A 13 0.80 -38.02 -44.86
C SER A 13 -0.68 -38.44 -44.86
N ARG A 14 -1.04 -39.53 -45.57
CA ARG A 14 -2.46 -39.98 -45.68
C ARG A 14 -2.88 -41.02 -44.63
N ARG A 15 -1.95 -41.61 -43.89
CA ARG A 15 -2.27 -42.63 -42.88
C ARG A 15 -2.44 -42.11 -41.46
N ILE A 16 -2.01 -40.89 -41.15
CA ILE A 16 -2.09 -40.32 -39.79
C ILE A 16 -3.44 -39.62 -39.54
N LEU A 17 -4.26 -39.39 -40.56
CA LEU A 17 -5.51 -38.61 -40.45
C LEU A 17 -6.78 -39.46 -40.19
N LYS A 18 -6.66 -40.77 -39.83
CA LYS A 18 -7.83 -41.65 -39.63
C LYS A 18 -8.06 -42.15 -38.20
N THR A 19 -7.38 -41.66 -37.19
CA THR A 19 -7.66 -42.05 -35.80
C THR A 19 -8.22 -40.87 -35.00
N GLY A 20 -9.50 -40.96 -34.71
CA GLY A 20 -10.36 -39.89 -34.18
C GLY A 20 -10.02 -39.20 -32.84
N PRO A 21 -9.26 -39.74 -31.88
CA PRO A 21 -9.01 -39.01 -30.63
C PRO A 21 -7.87 -37.96 -30.71
N VAL A 22 -6.97 -38.06 -31.73
CA VAL A 22 -5.83 -37.13 -31.83
C VAL A 22 -6.25 -35.76 -32.40
N ARG A 23 -7.39 -35.65 -33.07
CA ARG A 23 -7.90 -34.38 -33.60
C ARG A 23 -8.39 -33.40 -32.51
N ILE A 24 -8.81 -33.88 -31.35
CA ILE A 24 -9.37 -33.06 -30.29
C ILE A 24 -8.23 -32.42 -29.47
N VAL A 25 -7.09 -33.11 -29.30
CA VAL A 25 -5.97 -32.61 -28.49
C VAL A 25 -5.19 -31.48 -29.20
N VAL A 26 -5.08 -31.55 -30.54
CA VAL A 26 -4.34 -30.49 -31.28
C VAL A 26 -5.17 -29.20 -31.41
N ALA A 27 -6.53 -29.31 -31.48
CA ALA A 27 -7.39 -28.13 -31.46
C ALA A 27 -7.44 -27.42 -30.10
N ALA A 28 -7.28 -28.18 -28.99
CA ALA A 28 -7.24 -27.59 -27.65
C ALA A 28 -5.93 -26.84 -27.35
N MET A 29 -4.79 -27.24 -27.94
CA MET A 29 -3.53 -26.52 -27.79
C MET A 29 -3.42 -25.23 -28.62
N ALA A 30 -4.14 -25.13 -29.73
CA ALA A 30 -4.16 -23.90 -30.52
C ALA A 30 -5.08 -22.79 -29.96
N ALA A 31 -6.07 -23.18 -29.14
CA ALA A 31 -6.96 -22.21 -28.48
C ALA A 31 -6.39 -21.67 -27.13
N GLY A 32 -5.35 -22.31 -26.58
CA GLY A 32 -4.73 -21.94 -25.31
C GLY A 32 -3.75 -20.76 -25.36
N LEU A 33 -3.47 -20.19 -26.54
CA LEU A 33 -2.47 -19.14 -26.73
C LEU A 33 -3.06 -17.74 -26.92
N MET A 34 -4.38 -17.55 -26.77
CA MET A 34 -5.01 -16.23 -26.94
C MET A 34 -5.73 -15.68 -25.70
N PHE A 35 -5.49 -16.24 -24.52
CA PHE A 35 -5.81 -15.52 -23.30
C PHE A 35 -4.50 -14.95 -22.74
N ALA A 36 -4.01 -13.87 -23.36
CA ALA A 36 -3.17 -12.93 -22.66
C ALA A 36 -4.00 -12.44 -21.47
N SER A 37 -3.65 -12.92 -20.28
CA SER A 37 -4.35 -12.57 -19.04
C SER A 37 -4.38 -11.04 -18.91
N PRO A 38 -5.53 -10.42 -18.68
CA PRO A 38 -5.61 -8.97 -18.40
C PRO A 38 -4.71 -8.54 -17.23
N ALA A 39 -4.31 -9.49 -16.37
CA ALA A 39 -3.37 -9.25 -15.28
C ALA A 39 -1.99 -8.70 -15.71
N HIS A 40 -1.51 -8.99 -16.92
CA HIS A 40 -0.23 -8.46 -17.40
C HIS A 40 -0.34 -7.02 -17.92
N ALA A 41 -1.51 -6.66 -18.46
CA ALA A 41 -1.79 -5.27 -18.87
C ALA A 41 -1.94 -4.36 -17.65
N ASP A 42 -2.66 -4.81 -16.61
CA ASP A 42 -2.86 -4.06 -15.37
C ASP A 42 -1.55 -3.77 -14.63
N PHE A 43 -0.62 -4.73 -14.59
CA PHE A 43 0.72 -4.54 -14.00
C PHE A 43 1.53 -3.48 -14.75
N SER A 44 1.51 -3.51 -16.08
CA SER A 44 2.15 -2.51 -16.93
C SER A 44 1.56 -1.12 -16.75
N ASP A 45 0.24 -1.01 -16.61
CA ASP A 45 -0.45 0.27 -16.48
C ASP A 45 -0.27 0.86 -15.06
N GLY A 46 -0.29 0.03 -14.01
CA GLY A 46 0.04 0.44 -12.66
C GLY A 46 1.45 1.03 -12.55
N TYR A 47 2.44 0.39 -13.16
CA TYR A 47 3.80 0.92 -13.20
C TYR A 47 3.86 2.28 -13.91
N LYS A 48 3.26 2.40 -15.11
CA LYS A 48 3.22 3.66 -15.88
C LYS A 48 2.54 4.78 -15.09
N PHE A 49 1.45 4.45 -14.40
CA PHE A 49 0.73 5.39 -13.54
C PHE A 49 1.64 5.91 -12.42
N LEU A 50 2.30 5.02 -11.66
CA LEU A 50 3.20 5.40 -10.57
C LEU A 50 4.39 6.24 -11.08
N GLU A 51 4.96 5.89 -12.24
CA GLU A 51 6.01 6.68 -12.88
C GLU A 51 5.52 8.09 -13.27
N SER A 52 4.30 8.21 -13.79
CA SER A 52 3.69 9.51 -14.10
C SER A 52 3.47 10.35 -12.84
N VAL A 53 3.07 9.72 -11.72
CA VAL A 53 2.96 10.39 -10.41
C VAL A 53 4.35 10.84 -9.92
N LYS A 54 5.38 9.98 -10.02
CA LYS A 54 6.77 10.33 -9.66
C LYS A 54 7.27 11.54 -10.45
N LYS A 55 6.94 11.61 -11.74
CA LYS A 55 7.36 12.68 -12.67
C LYS A 55 6.45 13.92 -12.63
N LYS A 56 5.37 13.89 -11.87
CA LYS A 56 4.34 14.96 -11.81
C LYS A 56 3.66 15.23 -13.17
N GLU A 57 3.47 14.20 -13.98
CA GLU A 57 2.84 14.29 -15.30
C GLU A 57 1.30 14.26 -15.15
N GLY A 58 0.70 15.39 -14.76
CA GLY A 58 -0.72 15.49 -14.39
C GLY A 58 -1.67 14.95 -15.46
N GLU A 59 -1.46 15.31 -16.74
CA GLU A 59 -2.29 14.85 -17.85
C GLU A 59 -2.29 13.33 -18.00
N LYS A 60 -1.13 12.68 -17.88
CA LYS A 60 -1.02 11.23 -17.97
C LYS A 60 -1.67 10.53 -16.78
N VAL A 61 -1.53 11.10 -15.59
CA VAL A 61 -2.19 10.59 -14.37
C VAL A 61 -3.71 10.69 -14.53
N GLU A 62 -4.22 11.81 -15.01
CA GLU A 62 -5.66 11.99 -15.22
C GLU A 62 -6.20 11.06 -16.29
N GLN A 63 -5.51 10.89 -17.42
CA GLN A 63 -5.87 9.92 -18.46
C GLN A 63 -5.92 8.49 -17.92
N ALA A 64 -4.93 8.07 -17.12
CA ALA A 64 -4.91 6.75 -16.51
C ALA A 64 -6.07 6.54 -15.53
N LEU A 65 -6.41 7.55 -14.72
CA LEU A 65 -7.55 7.51 -13.80
C LEU A 65 -8.90 7.50 -14.52
N MET A 66 -9.04 8.19 -15.65
CA MET A 66 -10.23 8.14 -16.49
C MET A 66 -10.42 6.77 -17.15
N ALA A 67 -9.34 6.13 -17.57
CA ALA A 67 -9.36 4.79 -18.17
C ALA A 67 -9.69 3.71 -17.12
N ASN A 68 -9.11 3.81 -15.93
CA ASN A 68 -9.32 2.88 -14.82
C ASN A 68 -9.15 3.59 -13.48
N GLY A 69 -10.25 3.97 -12.84
CA GLY A 69 -10.22 4.66 -11.55
C GLY A 69 -9.56 3.85 -10.43
N GLN A 70 -9.57 2.52 -10.49
CA GLN A 70 -8.95 1.67 -9.47
C GLN A 70 -7.41 1.74 -9.48
N ILE A 71 -6.81 2.23 -10.56
CA ILE A 71 -5.37 2.36 -10.72
C ILE A 71 -4.75 3.31 -9.68
N VAL A 72 -5.55 4.21 -9.09
CA VAL A 72 -5.12 5.12 -8.01
C VAL A 72 -4.48 4.37 -6.84
N ASN A 73 -4.90 3.12 -6.62
CA ASN A 73 -4.41 2.23 -5.56
C ASN A 73 -3.36 1.22 -6.03
N ALA A 74 -2.81 1.41 -7.25
CA ALA A 74 -1.72 0.59 -7.73
C ALA A 74 -0.53 0.63 -6.78
N LYS A 75 0.12 -0.53 -6.60
CA LYS A 75 1.33 -0.68 -5.78
C LYS A 75 2.54 -0.95 -6.66
N ASP A 76 3.66 -0.35 -6.32
CA ASP A 76 4.96 -0.72 -6.87
C ASP A 76 5.28 -2.17 -6.48
N VAL A 77 5.65 -3.00 -7.45
CA VAL A 77 5.87 -4.44 -7.24
C VAL A 77 7.10 -4.77 -6.42
N THR A 78 8.00 -3.80 -6.25
CA THR A 78 9.29 -3.99 -5.57
C THR A 78 9.26 -3.45 -4.14
N THR A 79 8.49 -2.39 -3.92
CA THR A 79 8.49 -1.64 -2.65
C THR A 79 7.12 -1.61 -1.98
N GLY A 80 6.05 -2.02 -2.68
CA GLY A 80 4.68 -1.86 -2.21
C GLY A 80 4.19 -0.42 -2.17
N GLU A 81 5.00 0.57 -2.59
CA GLU A 81 4.62 1.99 -2.54
C GLU A 81 3.41 2.27 -3.43
N THR A 82 2.48 3.05 -2.89
CA THR A 82 1.34 3.61 -3.64
C THR A 82 1.61 5.04 -4.10
N ALA A 83 0.81 5.53 -5.03
CA ALA A 83 0.86 6.94 -5.43
C ALA A 83 0.75 7.89 -4.22
N LEU A 84 -0.11 7.55 -3.26
CA LEU A 84 -0.30 8.37 -2.05
C LEU A 84 0.96 8.43 -1.18
N LEU A 85 1.68 7.30 -1.02
CA LEU A 85 2.96 7.26 -0.30
C LEU A 85 4.04 8.09 -0.99
N ILE A 86 4.12 8.00 -2.34
CA ILE A 86 5.09 8.77 -3.15
C ILE A 86 4.88 10.28 -2.93
N VAL A 87 3.64 10.77 -3.04
CA VAL A 87 3.36 12.21 -2.89
C VAL A 87 3.52 12.68 -1.45
N THR A 88 3.23 11.82 -0.46
CA THR A 88 3.47 12.10 0.96
C THR A 88 4.96 12.27 1.24
N GLY A 89 5.80 11.38 0.70
CA GLY A 89 7.26 11.47 0.81
C GLY A 89 7.82 12.78 0.26
N ARG A 90 7.17 13.37 -0.75
CA ARG A 90 7.54 14.68 -1.33
C ARG A 90 6.94 15.89 -0.61
N ARG A 91 6.08 15.68 0.40
CA ARG A 91 5.29 16.73 1.07
C ARG A 91 4.45 17.57 0.09
N ASP A 92 3.84 16.92 -0.88
CA ASP A 92 3.09 17.60 -1.95
C ASP A 92 1.59 17.58 -1.60
N ILE A 93 1.14 18.64 -0.92
CA ILE A 93 -0.25 18.72 -0.40
C ILE A 93 -1.28 18.72 -1.53
N THR A 94 -0.97 19.35 -2.66
CA THR A 94 -1.87 19.43 -3.80
C THR A 94 -2.11 18.04 -4.39
N TRP A 95 -1.05 17.29 -4.62
CA TRP A 95 -1.15 15.93 -5.12
C TRP A 95 -1.73 14.97 -4.09
N LEU A 96 -1.44 15.16 -2.81
CA LEU A 96 -2.01 14.37 -1.73
C LEU A 96 -3.54 14.50 -1.72
N SER A 97 -4.06 15.74 -1.70
CA SER A 97 -5.50 16.01 -1.75
C SER A 97 -6.14 15.44 -3.02
N TYR A 98 -5.54 15.72 -4.18
CA TYR A 98 -6.04 15.25 -5.46
C TYR A 98 -6.20 13.72 -5.51
N LEU A 99 -5.18 12.97 -5.11
CA LEU A 99 -5.24 11.51 -5.14
C LEU A 99 -6.27 10.96 -4.14
N ILE A 100 -6.40 11.55 -2.96
CA ILE A 100 -7.44 11.18 -1.99
C ILE A 100 -8.83 11.40 -2.58
N ASP A 101 -9.07 12.54 -3.23
CA ASP A 101 -10.34 12.84 -3.87
C ASP A 101 -10.66 11.92 -5.06
N LYS A 102 -9.62 11.32 -5.69
CA LYS A 102 -9.74 10.27 -6.70
C LYS A 102 -9.91 8.87 -6.11
N GLY A 103 -10.02 8.73 -4.79
CA GLY A 103 -10.29 7.45 -4.12
C GLY A 103 -9.04 6.67 -3.71
N ALA A 104 -7.89 7.34 -3.56
CA ALA A 104 -6.70 6.71 -2.99
C ALA A 104 -6.97 6.25 -1.55
N ASN A 105 -6.58 5.02 -1.23
CA ASN A 105 -6.70 4.50 0.12
C ASN A 105 -5.69 5.16 1.06
N VAL A 106 -6.18 6.00 1.96
CA VAL A 106 -5.37 6.75 2.94
C VAL A 106 -4.61 5.85 3.92
N ASN A 107 -5.03 4.59 4.05
CA ASN A 107 -4.45 3.60 4.96
C ASN A 107 -3.62 2.52 4.24
N ALA A 108 -3.40 2.66 2.93
CA ALA A 108 -2.56 1.72 2.20
C ALA A 108 -1.11 1.81 2.71
N SER A 109 -0.51 0.65 3.01
CA SER A 109 0.88 0.56 3.42
C SER A 109 1.77 0.02 2.30
N ASP A 110 3.05 0.37 2.36
CA ASP A 110 4.10 -0.29 1.59
C ASP A 110 4.49 -1.65 2.20
N ASP A 111 5.49 -2.31 1.62
CA ASP A 111 5.98 -3.62 2.05
C ASP A 111 6.69 -3.59 3.42
N ARG A 112 6.97 -2.41 3.96
CA ARG A 112 7.51 -2.19 5.31
C ARG A 112 6.44 -1.81 6.33
N GLY A 113 5.16 -1.90 5.96
CA GLY A 113 4.05 -1.49 6.80
C GLY A 113 3.88 0.03 6.97
N ARG A 114 4.64 0.87 6.24
CA ARG A 114 4.55 2.32 6.39
C ARG A 114 3.31 2.85 5.69
N THR A 115 2.45 3.54 6.42
CA THR A 115 1.28 4.25 5.88
C THR A 115 1.61 5.71 5.54
N PRO A 116 0.80 6.41 4.71
CA PRO A 116 0.96 7.83 4.45
C PRO A 116 1.03 8.66 5.75
N LEU A 117 0.19 8.34 6.75
CA LEU A 117 0.23 9.04 8.03
C LEU A 117 1.57 8.85 8.75
N ALA A 118 2.07 7.62 8.84
CA ALA A 118 3.37 7.34 9.47
C ALA A 118 4.52 8.07 8.75
N VAL A 119 4.50 8.10 7.42
CA VAL A 119 5.48 8.85 6.62
C VAL A 119 5.37 10.35 6.87
N ALA A 120 4.18 10.94 6.85
CA ALA A 120 3.98 12.37 7.11
C ALA A 120 4.47 12.78 8.50
N VAL A 121 4.20 11.96 9.53
CA VAL A 121 4.67 12.17 10.91
C VAL A 121 6.19 12.07 10.98
N SER A 122 6.79 11.04 10.39
CA SER A 122 8.26 10.87 10.39
C SER A 122 8.99 12.04 9.73
N LEU A 123 8.37 12.65 8.73
CA LEU A 123 8.87 13.85 8.05
C LEU A 123 8.59 15.15 8.82
N GLY A 124 7.77 15.15 9.86
CA GLY A 124 7.30 16.34 10.57
C GLY A 124 6.42 17.25 9.69
N TRP A 125 5.70 16.66 8.75
CA TRP A 125 4.86 17.41 7.81
C TRP A 125 3.45 17.60 8.35
N ARG A 126 3.26 18.69 9.11
CA ARG A 126 2.02 18.97 9.87
C ARG A 126 0.78 19.10 8.98
N GLU A 127 0.89 19.78 7.84
CA GLU A 127 -0.25 19.96 6.92
C GLU A 127 -0.70 18.61 6.34
N GLY A 128 0.24 17.75 5.98
CA GLY A 128 -0.06 16.40 5.49
C GLY A 128 -0.70 15.53 6.56
N VAL A 129 -0.20 15.60 7.79
CA VAL A 129 -0.78 14.89 8.95
C VAL A 129 -2.22 15.35 9.18
N ALA A 130 -2.47 16.68 9.22
CA ALA A 130 -3.80 17.23 9.43
C ALA A 130 -4.79 16.76 8.35
N LEU A 131 -4.40 16.83 7.08
CA LEU A 131 -5.23 16.36 5.97
C LEU A 131 -5.52 14.86 6.07
N LEU A 132 -4.50 14.03 6.33
CA LEU A 132 -4.68 12.58 6.42
C LEU A 132 -5.60 12.19 7.59
N LEU A 133 -5.46 12.83 8.75
CA LEU A 133 -6.34 12.60 9.90
C LEU A 133 -7.79 13.06 9.62
N ASP A 134 -7.98 14.19 8.93
CA ASP A 134 -9.30 14.65 8.47
C ASP A 134 -9.96 13.61 7.56
N LYS A 135 -9.18 13.02 6.66
CA LYS A 135 -9.61 11.93 5.76
C LYS A 135 -9.63 10.55 6.43
N LYS A 136 -9.61 10.49 7.76
CA LYS A 136 -9.77 9.27 8.58
C LYS A 136 -8.63 8.26 8.42
N ALA A 137 -7.41 8.75 8.25
CA ALA A 137 -6.23 7.89 8.40
C ALA A 137 -6.21 7.28 9.82
N VAL A 138 -5.90 5.99 9.90
CA VAL A 138 -5.83 5.26 11.17
C VAL A 138 -4.55 5.67 11.90
N ALA A 139 -4.69 6.26 13.09
CA ALA A 139 -3.57 6.80 13.87
C ALA A 139 -2.68 5.72 14.50
N ASP A 140 -3.19 4.51 14.64
CA ASP A 140 -2.53 3.39 15.34
C ASP A 140 -1.94 2.31 14.42
N THR A 141 -1.74 2.59 13.14
CA THR A 141 -1.03 1.66 12.27
C THR A 141 0.43 1.53 12.70
N SER A 142 1.00 0.33 12.67
CA SER A 142 2.42 0.11 12.94
C SER A 142 3.16 -0.39 11.70
N ASN A 143 4.43 -0.03 11.59
CA ASN A 143 5.34 -0.58 10.59
C ASN A 143 5.86 -1.97 11.02
N ASP A 144 6.76 -2.57 10.23
CA ASP A 144 7.36 -3.89 10.51
C ASP A 144 8.18 -3.93 11.81
N ALA A 145 8.65 -2.78 12.29
CA ALA A 145 9.32 -2.65 13.60
C ALA A 145 8.32 -2.50 14.76
N GLY A 146 7.01 -2.49 14.49
CA GLY A 146 5.97 -2.23 15.47
C GLY A 146 5.79 -0.75 15.82
N GLU A 147 6.58 0.16 15.22
CA GLU A 147 6.54 1.58 15.54
C GLU A 147 5.26 2.22 15.00
N THR A 148 4.57 2.95 15.87
CA THR A 148 3.36 3.72 15.53
C THR A 148 3.71 5.16 15.15
N PRO A 149 2.82 5.90 14.45
CA PRO A 149 2.98 7.33 14.23
C PRO A 149 3.23 8.11 15.52
N LEU A 150 2.60 7.70 16.64
CA LEU A 150 2.77 8.34 17.93
C LEU A 150 4.20 8.17 18.47
N ILE A 151 4.81 6.99 18.32
CA ILE A 151 6.21 6.75 18.69
C ILE A 151 7.14 7.68 17.89
N PHE A 152 6.93 7.81 16.57
CA PHE A 152 7.69 8.76 15.75
C PHE A 152 7.55 10.21 16.20
N ALA A 153 6.33 10.65 16.55
CA ALA A 153 6.09 12.00 17.02
C ALA A 153 6.81 12.28 18.36
N VAL A 154 6.85 11.29 19.26
CA VAL A 154 7.59 11.35 20.53
C VAL A 154 9.10 11.47 20.28
N HIS A 155 9.68 10.65 19.40
CA HIS A 155 11.10 10.75 19.03
C HIS A 155 11.47 12.11 18.43
N ARG A 156 10.54 12.74 17.74
CA ARG A 156 10.70 14.10 17.21
C ARG A 156 10.50 15.20 18.26
N LYS A 157 10.00 14.86 19.44
CA LYS A 157 9.62 15.82 20.49
C LYS A 157 8.60 16.87 20.02
N ASP A 158 7.77 16.50 19.02
CA ASP A 158 6.76 17.39 18.47
C ASP A 158 5.44 17.25 19.25
N THR A 159 5.31 18.05 20.31
CA THR A 159 4.15 18.00 21.22
C THR A 159 2.82 18.27 20.52
N ASP A 160 2.79 19.17 19.52
CA ASP A 160 1.57 19.46 18.78
C ASP A 160 1.14 18.26 17.94
N MET A 161 2.10 17.59 17.31
CA MET A 161 1.84 16.38 16.53
C MET A 161 1.40 15.22 17.42
N VAL A 162 2.04 15.03 18.57
CA VAL A 162 1.61 14.06 19.59
C VAL A 162 0.17 14.31 19.98
N LYS A 163 -0.19 15.58 20.28
CA LYS A 163 -1.56 15.95 20.65
C LYS A 163 -2.55 15.62 19.54
N SER A 164 -2.25 15.98 18.30
CA SER A 164 -3.13 15.69 17.14
C SER A 164 -3.36 14.20 16.95
N LEU A 165 -2.33 13.36 17.11
CA LEU A 165 -2.45 11.91 17.00
C LEU A 165 -3.27 11.32 18.14
N LEU A 166 -3.10 11.79 19.38
CA LEU A 166 -3.87 11.37 20.54
C LEU A 166 -5.35 11.76 20.41
N GLU A 167 -5.64 12.96 19.91
CA GLU A 167 -7.01 13.41 19.59
C GLU A 167 -7.65 12.56 18.49
N ALA A 168 -6.86 12.06 17.54
CA ALA A 168 -7.30 11.12 16.51
C ALA A 168 -7.44 9.67 17.00
N GLY A 169 -7.14 9.40 18.28
CA GLY A 169 -7.35 8.12 18.92
C GLY A 169 -6.13 7.19 18.96
N ALA A 170 -4.92 7.72 18.74
CA ALA A 170 -3.69 6.94 18.92
C ALA A 170 -3.55 6.44 20.37
N ASP A 171 -3.17 5.17 20.54
CA ASP A 171 -2.94 4.55 21.85
C ASP A 171 -1.51 4.80 22.34
N PRO A 172 -1.32 5.60 23.40
CA PRO A 172 0.01 5.88 23.94
C PRO A 172 0.69 4.67 24.60
N SER A 173 -0.05 3.57 24.82
CA SER A 173 0.44 2.35 25.46
C SER A 173 0.77 1.25 24.46
N ARG A 174 0.50 1.45 23.16
CA ARG A 174 0.84 0.48 22.14
C ARG A 174 2.35 0.39 21.98
N ALA A 175 2.89 -0.82 22.23
CA ALA A 175 4.31 -1.08 22.17
C ALA A 175 4.80 -1.47 20.76
N ASP A 176 6.03 -1.10 20.46
CA ASP A 176 6.79 -1.60 19.32
C ASP A 176 7.33 -3.02 19.55
N ASN A 177 8.06 -3.57 18.58
CA ASN A 177 8.65 -4.92 18.68
C ASN A 177 9.73 -5.05 19.74
N SER A 178 10.24 -3.92 20.29
CA SER A 178 11.15 -3.93 21.45
C SER A 178 10.41 -3.90 22.79
N GLY A 179 9.08 -3.91 22.77
CA GLY A 179 8.22 -3.85 23.93
C GLY A 179 8.08 -2.46 24.54
N ARG A 180 8.48 -1.40 23.83
CA ARG A 180 8.41 0.00 24.32
C ARG A 180 7.29 0.76 23.63
N SER A 181 6.51 1.46 24.44
CA SER A 181 5.44 2.35 23.99
C SER A 181 5.90 3.81 23.84
N ALA A 182 5.05 4.64 23.24
CA ALA A 182 5.28 6.09 23.19
C ALA A 182 5.51 6.69 24.58
N ARG A 183 4.81 6.18 25.60
CA ARG A 183 5.00 6.60 27.01
C ARG A 183 6.37 6.23 27.55
N ASP A 184 6.86 5.01 27.25
CA ASP A 184 8.15 4.54 27.72
C ASP A 184 9.28 5.36 27.12
N TYR A 185 9.20 5.67 25.82
CA TYR A 185 10.16 6.54 25.16
C TYR A 185 10.16 7.96 25.74
N ALA A 186 8.99 8.56 25.94
CA ALA A 186 8.90 9.89 26.56
C ALA A 186 9.45 9.92 27.98
N GLY A 187 9.22 8.86 28.77
CA GLY A 187 9.69 8.73 30.15
C GLY A 187 11.20 8.58 30.27
N GLN A 188 11.87 8.00 29.26
CA GLN A 188 13.33 7.87 29.23
C GLN A 188 14.03 9.20 29.00
N GLU A 189 13.46 10.08 28.17
CA GLU A 189 14.12 11.32 27.76
C GLU A 189 14.00 12.45 28.75
N ALA A 190 12.91 12.56 29.51
CA ALA A 190 12.75 13.60 30.52
C ALA A 190 11.61 13.26 31.51
N ARG A 191 11.95 12.73 32.67
CA ARG A 191 11.00 12.59 33.76
C ARG A 191 10.41 13.96 34.13
N GLY A 192 9.09 14.11 33.97
CA GLY A 192 8.38 15.36 34.32
C GLY A 192 8.17 16.32 33.14
N SER A 193 8.45 15.91 31.90
CA SER A 193 8.14 16.74 30.73
C SER A 193 6.62 16.87 30.51
N SER A 194 6.19 17.99 29.92
CA SER A 194 4.79 18.21 29.54
C SER A 194 4.28 17.10 28.60
N LEU A 195 5.18 16.48 27.85
CA LEU A 195 4.89 15.37 26.92
C LEU A 195 4.47 14.10 27.69
N VAL A 196 5.17 13.75 28.78
CA VAL A 196 4.81 12.61 29.64
C VAL A 196 3.42 12.83 30.24
N SER A 197 3.18 14.02 30.80
CA SER A 197 1.87 14.35 31.39
C SER A 197 0.73 14.26 30.37
N LEU A 198 0.96 14.72 29.14
CA LEU A 198 0.00 14.64 28.06
C LEU A 198 -0.33 13.17 27.69
N LEU A 199 0.70 12.33 27.52
CA LEU A 199 0.53 10.92 27.20
C LEU A 199 -0.19 10.15 28.30
N GLU A 200 0.09 10.46 29.57
CA GLU A 200 -0.58 9.86 30.72
C GLU A 200 -2.06 10.26 30.83
N GLU A 201 -2.39 11.53 30.55
CA GLU A 201 -3.77 12.00 30.53
C GLU A 201 -4.59 11.23 29.50
N TYR A 202 -4.07 11.09 28.28
CA TYR A 202 -4.77 10.38 27.22
C TYR A 202 -4.82 8.86 27.44
N ALA A 203 -3.81 8.26 28.04
CA ALA A 203 -3.85 6.85 28.42
C ALA A 203 -4.99 6.57 29.42
N LYS A 204 -5.19 7.45 30.42
CA LYS A 204 -6.30 7.33 31.38
C LYS A 204 -7.67 7.46 30.70
N LYS A 205 -7.81 8.38 29.73
CA LYS A 205 -9.07 8.53 28.97
C LYS A 205 -9.41 7.28 28.12
N ASN A 206 -8.40 6.64 27.52
CA ASN A 206 -8.59 5.48 26.66
C ASN A 206 -8.88 4.19 27.43
N THR A 207 -8.28 4.00 28.61
CA THR A 207 -8.61 2.83 29.47
C THR A 207 -10.08 2.81 29.89
N GLY A 208 -10.74 3.95 29.98
CA GLY A 208 -12.19 4.06 30.23
C GLY A 208 -13.04 3.65 29.03
N LYS A 209 -12.58 3.86 27.80
CA LYS A 209 -13.30 3.50 26.56
C LYS A 209 -13.10 2.03 26.18
N ALA A 210 -11.91 1.47 26.37
CA ALA A 210 -11.59 0.08 26.04
C ALA A 210 -12.41 -0.93 26.88
N LYS A 211 -12.77 -0.58 28.12
CA LYS A 211 -13.66 -1.41 28.96
C LYS A 211 -15.12 -1.46 28.47
N ALA A 212 -15.54 -0.49 27.65
CA ALA A 212 -16.90 -0.44 27.12
C ALA A 212 -17.11 -1.26 25.83
N VAL A 213 -16.02 -1.68 25.16
CA VAL A 213 -16.07 -2.38 23.85
C VAL A 213 -15.86 -3.89 23.99
N TYR A 214 -15.28 -4.37 25.09
CA TYR A 214 -15.10 -5.80 25.37
C TYR A 214 -16.07 -6.29 26.46
N GLY A 215 -17.37 -6.25 26.18
CA GLY A 215 -18.36 -7.06 26.89
C GLY A 215 -18.49 -8.40 26.17
N PRO A 216 -18.62 -9.55 26.87
CA PRO A 216 -18.84 -10.83 26.22
C PRO A 216 -20.19 -10.81 25.52
N SER A 217 -20.18 -10.93 24.19
CA SER A 217 -21.38 -11.27 23.42
C SER A 217 -21.61 -12.77 23.64
N PHE A 218 -22.58 -13.10 24.49
CA PHE A 218 -23.16 -14.44 24.58
C PHE A 218 -24.30 -14.55 23.56
#